data_4ed23f5f0a42ea5c12a885b9ea7a4486
#
_entry.id   4ed23f5f0a42ea5c12a885b9ea7a4486
#
_cell.length_a   1.000
_cell.length_b   1.000
_cell.length_c   1.000
_cell.angle_alpha   90.00
_cell.angle_beta   90.00
_cell.angle_gamma   90.00
#
_symmetry.space_group_name_H-M   'P 1'
#
loop_
_entity.id
_entity.type
_entity.pdbx_description
1 polymer ?
#
loop_
_entity_poly.entity_id
_entity_poly.type
_entity_poly.pdbx_seq_one_letter_code
_entity_poly.pdbx_strand_id
1 'polypeptide(L)'
;MTTAGGGGAERNDPRRDRVVLAVLKELARAAWMIPWPVWRALASVLGFVAMFTRRRHAVLANVRHARHADPPHPIAAWRIGSGQLATHFRVVIGTLRAGYRLPETTNRLLLEGLEGVRPYLGQRGIIIVSAHAGPYIMLGLMARRWLGAQGFAGELTVVVRMFRPFRSGALMAWFMDYFTRAGINVVSVHEPPRTMGSRLARTLENNGIVVLLVDEPTPTP
;
A
#
# COMPACT_ATOMS: atom_id res chain seq x y z
N MET A 1 11.00 41.36 3.80
CA MET A 1 11.58 40.55 4.91
C MET A 1 11.11 39.11 4.74
N THR A 2 11.92 38.33 4.09
CA THR A 2 11.65 36.90 3.74
C THR A 2 12.29 36.02 4.82
N THR A 3 11.48 35.48 5.70
CA THR A 3 11.93 34.47 6.66
C THR A 3 12.05 33.14 5.92
N ALA A 4 13.27 32.78 5.58
CA ALA A 4 13.62 31.45 5.10
C ALA A 4 13.36 30.43 6.22
N GLY A 5 12.24 29.72 6.12
CA GLY A 5 11.92 28.54 6.94
C GLY A 5 12.89 27.43 6.61
N GLY A 6 13.94 27.29 7.43
CA GLY A 6 14.88 26.17 7.37
C GLY A 6 14.18 24.86 7.65
N GLY A 7 13.78 24.14 6.62
CA GLY A 7 13.40 22.73 6.69
C GLY A 7 14.63 21.95 7.07
N GLY A 8 14.78 21.67 8.38
CA GLY A 8 15.84 20.80 8.88
C GLY A 8 15.72 19.43 8.18
N ALA A 9 16.62 19.16 7.26
CA ALA A 9 16.82 17.84 6.74
C ALA A 9 17.17 16.93 7.94
N GLU A 10 16.21 16.12 8.36
CA GLU A 10 16.42 15.12 9.41
C GLU A 10 17.58 14.24 8.91
N ARG A 11 18.75 14.39 9.55
CA ARG A 11 19.94 13.61 9.22
C ARG A 11 19.59 12.14 9.39
N ASN A 12 19.58 11.40 8.28
CA ASN A 12 19.47 9.94 8.30
C ASN A 12 20.65 9.39 9.12
N ASP A 13 20.34 8.87 10.31
CA ASP A 13 21.32 8.18 11.14
C ASP A 13 21.42 6.72 10.64
N PRO A 14 22.55 6.32 10.03
CA PRO A 14 22.71 4.98 9.48
C PRO A 14 22.67 3.87 10.55
N ARG A 15 22.90 4.21 11.84
CA ARG A 15 22.75 3.26 12.95
C ARG A 15 21.29 3.01 13.24
N ARG A 16 20.51 4.08 13.34
CA ARG A 16 19.05 4.00 13.53
C ARG A 16 18.39 3.21 12.40
N ASP A 17 18.77 3.46 11.17
CA ASP A 17 18.25 2.78 10.01
C ASP A 17 18.54 1.28 10.02
N ARG A 18 19.75 0.87 10.41
CA ARG A 18 20.10 -0.55 10.58
C ARG A 18 19.25 -1.24 11.65
N VAL A 19 19.05 -0.58 12.78
CA VAL A 19 18.21 -1.12 13.87
C VAL A 19 16.76 -1.27 13.39
N VAL A 20 16.20 -0.25 12.73
CA VAL A 20 14.83 -0.31 12.19
C VAL A 20 14.69 -1.46 11.18
N LEU A 21 15.65 -1.63 10.27
CA LEU A 21 15.64 -2.74 9.30
C LEU A 21 15.72 -4.11 9.98
N ALA A 22 16.57 -4.26 11.00
CA ALA A 22 16.67 -5.50 11.76
C ALA A 22 15.33 -5.83 12.45
N VAL A 23 14.73 -4.84 13.12
CA VAL A 23 13.42 -5.00 13.78
C VAL A 23 12.34 -5.36 12.76
N LEU A 24 12.31 -4.72 11.60
CA LEU A 24 11.33 -5.03 10.54
C LEU A 24 11.47 -6.46 10.01
N LYS A 25 12.70 -6.93 9.83
CA LYS A 25 12.97 -8.31 9.41
C LYS A 25 12.46 -9.32 10.44
N GLU A 26 12.73 -9.09 11.73
CA GLU A 26 12.25 -9.97 12.78
C GLU A 26 10.73 -9.91 12.94
N LEU A 27 10.11 -8.73 12.81
CA LEU A 27 8.66 -8.60 12.78
C LEU A 27 8.03 -9.32 11.58
N ALA A 28 8.65 -9.24 10.42
CA ALA A 28 8.20 -9.96 9.23
C ALA A 28 8.29 -11.48 9.42
N ARG A 29 9.40 -11.96 10.02
CA ARG A 29 9.58 -13.37 10.40
C ARG A 29 8.54 -13.83 11.41
N ALA A 30 8.35 -13.07 12.49
CA ALA A 30 7.34 -13.37 13.50
C ALA A 30 5.93 -13.36 12.91
N ALA A 31 5.62 -12.38 12.06
CA ALA A 31 4.35 -12.32 11.35
C ALA A 31 4.11 -13.55 10.47
N TRP A 32 5.16 -14.12 9.89
CA TRP A 32 5.06 -15.36 9.10
C TRP A 32 4.82 -16.59 9.97
N MET A 33 5.48 -16.72 11.11
CA MET A 33 5.40 -17.89 11.99
C MET A 33 4.02 -18.06 12.64
N ILE A 34 3.32 -16.96 12.89
CA ILE A 34 2.00 -17.01 13.53
C ILE A 34 0.92 -17.35 12.51
N PRO A 35 0.04 -18.35 12.78
CA PRO A 35 -1.05 -18.71 11.89
C PRO A 35 -2.00 -17.54 11.57
N TRP A 36 -2.49 -17.49 10.34
CA TRP A 36 -3.36 -16.40 9.88
C TRP A 36 -4.63 -16.20 10.73
N PRO A 37 -5.33 -17.25 11.22
CA PRO A 37 -6.48 -17.07 12.11
C PRO A 37 -6.15 -16.29 13.38
N VAL A 38 -4.97 -16.54 13.97
CA VAL A 38 -4.51 -15.80 15.17
C VAL A 38 -4.29 -14.33 14.85
N TRP A 39 -3.66 -14.02 13.70
CA TRP A 39 -3.50 -12.65 13.26
C TRP A 39 -4.83 -11.95 12.99
N ARG A 40 -5.81 -12.67 12.41
CA ARG A 40 -7.16 -12.13 12.20
C ARG A 40 -7.82 -11.74 13.52
N ALA A 41 -7.74 -12.60 14.51
CA ALA A 41 -8.29 -12.34 15.84
C ALA A 41 -7.58 -11.14 16.49
N LEU A 42 -6.24 -11.13 16.49
CA LEU A 42 -5.44 -10.05 17.05
C LEU A 42 -5.74 -8.70 16.35
N ALA A 43 -5.81 -8.68 15.02
CA ALA A 43 -6.15 -7.48 14.27
C ALA A 43 -7.56 -6.96 14.63
N SER A 44 -8.52 -7.86 14.89
CA SER A 44 -9.86 -7.47 15.32
C SER A 44 -9.85 -6.84 16.72
N VAL A 45 -9.08 -7.41 17.65
CA VAL A 45 -8.87 -6.84 18.99
C VAL A 45 -8.18 -5.48 18.88
N LEU A 46 -7.11 -5.36 18.10
CA LEU A 46 -6.40 -4.09 17.89
C LEU A 46 -7.30 -3.03 17.25
N GLY A 47 -8.11 -3.42 16.27
CA GLY A 47 -9.09 -2.53 15.64
C GLY A 47 -10.13 -2.01 16.65
N PHE A 48 -10.61 -2.88 17.52
CA PHE A 48 -11.52 -2.50 18.61
C PHE A 48 -10.84 -1.56 19.61
N VAL A 49 -9.65 -1.91 20.09
CA VAL A 49 -8.87 -1.07 21.04
C VAL A 49 -8.54 0.29 20.42
N ALA A 50 -8.21 0.35 19.14
CA ALA A 50 -7.89 1.60 18.46
C ALA A 50 -9.09 2.58 18.41
N MET A 51 -10.33 2.08 18.55
CA MET A 51 -11.52 2.94 18.68
C MET A 51 -11.56 3.74 19.99
N PHE A 52 -10.77 3.38 20.98
CA PHE A 52 -10.63 4.18 22.23
C PHE A 52 -9.57 5.29 22.11
N THR A 53 -8.88 5.39 20.98
CA THR A 53 -7.90 6.44 20.70
C THR A 53 -8.55 7.67 20.03
N ARG A 54 -7.78 8.75 19.90
CA ARG A 54 -8.23 9.95 19.14
C ARG A 54 -8.63 9.66 17.69
N ARG A 55 -8.15 8.56 17.11
CA ARG A 55 -8.49 8.15 15.74
C ARG A 55 -9.98 7.83 15.54
N ARG A 56 -10.70 7.48 16.61
CA ARG A 56 -12.14 7.20 16.53
C ARG A 56 -12.94 8.32 15.86
N HIS A 57 -12.59 9.58 16.14
CA HIS A 57 -13.34 10.72 15.61
C HIS A 57 -13.26 10.79 14.09
N ALA A 58 -12.06 10.62 13.51
CA ALA A 58 -11.87 10.59 12.07
C ALA A 58 -12.59 9.38 11.44
N VAL A 59 -12.45 8.20 12.04
CA VAL A 59 -13.09 6.97 11.54
C VAL A 59 -14.60 7.08 11.56
N LEU A 60 -15.19 7.54 12.67
CA LEU A 60 -16.63 7.72 12.78
C LEU A 60 -17.16 8.83 11.87
N ALA A 61 -16.39 9.91 11.66
CA ALA A 61 -16.71 10.94 10.69
C ALA A 61 -16.76 10.36 9.27
N ASN A 62 -15.79 9.55 8.88
CA ASN A 62 -15.77 8.89 7.57
C ASN A 62 -16.95 7.93 7.39
N VAL A 63 -17.28 7.14 8.41
CA VAL A 63 -18.45 6.23 8.37
C VAL A 63 -19.74 7.02 8.18
N ARG A 64 -19.92 8.14 8.89
CA ARG A 64 -21.08 9.02 8.75
C ARG A 64 -21.13 9.68 7.38
N HIS A 65 -19.98 10.15 6.89
CA HIS A 65 -19.88 10.77 5.57
C HIS A 65 -20.25 9.78 4.45
N ALA A 66 -19.74 8.56 4.50
CA ALA A 66 -20.04 7.52 3.52
C ALA A 66 -21.51 7.08 3.54
N ARG A 67 -22.23 7.32 4.64
CA ARG A 67 -23.64 6.95 4.82
C ARG A 67 -24.51 8.14 5.24
N HIS A 68 -24.23 9.33 4.71
CA HIS A 68 -24.93 10.53 5.11
C HIS A 68 -26.44 10.49 4.83
N ALA A 69 -26.88 9.74 3.82
CA ALA A 69 -28.29 9.57 3.48
C ALA A 69 -29.05 8.61 4.44
N ASP A 70 -28.32 7.69 5.06
CA ASP A 70 -28.84 6.72 6.03
C ASP A 70 -27.75 6.48 7.11
N PRO A 71 -27.63 7.41 8.07
CA PRO A 71 -26.61 7.34 9.10
C PRO A 71 -26.83 6.10 9.99
N PRO A 72 -25.80 5.25 10.16
CA PRO A 72 -25.94 4.03 10.94
C PRO A 72 -26.13 4.36 12.42
N HIS A 73 -26.92 3.51 13.11
CA HIS A 73 -27.01 3.54 14.57
C HIS A 73 -25.59 3.58 15.20
N PRO A 74 -25.35 4.27 16.32
CA PRO A 74 -24.02 4.42 16.92
C PRO A 74 -23.25 3.12 17.11
N ILE A 75 -23.93 2.04 17.52
CA ILE A 75 -23.31 0.70 17.67
C ILE A 75 -22.85 0.14 16.31
N ALA A 76 -23.68 0.31 15.27
CA ALA A 76 -23.31 -0.11 13.91
C ALA A 76 -22.15 0.71 13.38
N ALA A 77 -22.13 2.03 13.59
CA ALA A 77 -21.01 2.90 13.24
C ALA A 77 -19.72 2.47 13.94
N TRP A 78 -19.80 2.12 15.21
CA TRP A 78 -18.66 1.61 15.98
C TRP A 78 -18.14 0.27 15.42
N ARG A 79 -19.03 -0.67 15.09
CA ARG A 79 -18.66 -1.96 14.47
C ARG A 79 -17.99 -1.77 13.11
N ILE A 80 -18.53 -0.90 12.26
CA ILE A 80 -17.94 -0.56 10.96
C ILE A 80 -16.55 0.05 11.16
N GLY A 81 -16.42 1.03 12.05
CA GLY A 81 -15.16 1.70 12.33
C GLY A 81 -14.09 0.76 12.88
N SER A 82 -14.43 -0.11 13.84
CA SER A 82 -13.50 -1.11 14.37
C SER A 82 -13.08 -2.12 13.31
N GLY A 83 -14.01 -2.54 12.44
CA GLY A 83 -13.72 -3.42 11.29
C GLY A 83 -12.78 -2.78 10.28
N GLN A 84 -12.94 -1.48 10.00
CA GLN A 84 -12.05 -0.72 9.14
C GLN A 84 -10.63 -0.67 9.72
N LEU A 85 -10.47 -0.34 11.01
CA LEU A 85 -9.18 -0.34 11.68
C LEU A 85 -8.54 -1.74 11.73
N ALA A 86 -9.33 -2.78 12.01
CA ALA A 86 -8.86 -4.16 11.94
C ALA A 86 -8.34 -4.54 10.54
N THR A 87 -9.00 -4.05 9.49
CA THR A 87 -8.53 -4.25 8.11
C THR A 87 -7.19 -3.59 7.86
N HIS A 88 -6.96 -2.38 8.37
CA HIS A 88 -5.64 -1.74 8.27
C HIS A 88 -4.55 -2.58 8.94
N PHE A 89 -4.79 -3.11 10.14
CA PHE A 89 -3.83 -4.01 10.80
C PHE A 89 -3.58 -5.27 9.98
N ARG A 90 -4.63 -5.87 9.37
CA ARG A 90 -4.47 -7.04 8.49
C ARG A 90 -3.63 -6.72 7.26
N VAL A 91 -3.79 -5.54 6.66
CA VAL A 91 -2.96 -5.08 5.54
C VAL A 91 -1.51 -4.98 5.95
N VAL A 92 -1.20 -4.33 7.09
CA VAL A 92 0.17 -4.21 7.60
C VAL A 92 0.79 -5.59 7.85
N ILE A 93 0.08 -6.47 8.55
CA ILE A 93 0.56 -7.83 8.84
C ILE A 93 0.75 -8.62 7.54
N GLY A 94 -0.19 -8.52 6.61
CA GLY A 94 -0.09 -9.16 5.29
C GLY A 94 1.15 -8.70 4.52
N THR A 95 1.43 -7.40 4.55
CA THR A 95 2.62 -6.81 3.92
C THR A 95 3.92 -7.30 4.56
N LEU A 96 3.98 -7.36 5.90
CA LEU A 96 5.13 -7.92 6.61
C LEU A 96 5.36 -9.39 6.25
N ARG A 97 4.30 -10.20 6.22
CA ARG A 97 4.36 -11.61 5.81
C ARG A 97 4.86 -11.78 4.38
N ALA A 98 4.33 -11.00 3.46
CA ALA A 98 4.74 -11.01 2.07
C ALA A 98 6.20 -10.54 1.90
N GLY A 99 6.64 -9.57 2.70
CA GLY A 99 8.03 -9.11 2.72
C GLY A 99 9.01 -10.20 3.16
N TYR A 100 8.55 -11.17 3.97
CA TYR A 100 9.39 -12.29 4.41
C TYR A 100 9.41 -13.45 3.39
N ARG A 101 8.23 -13.87 2.86
CA ARG A 101 8.11 -14.97 1.88
C ARG A 101 7.10 -14.63 0.79
N LEU A 102 7.55 -13.82 -0.14
CA LEU A 102 6.73 -13.29 -1.23
C LEU A 102 6.04 -14.36 -2.09
N PRO A 103 6.75 -15.39 -2.61
CA PRO A 103 6.14 -16.37 -3.51
C PRO A 103 4.99 -17.15 -2.87
N GLU A 104 5.15 -17.56 -1.62
CA GLU A 104 4.16 -18.37 -0.90
C GLU A 104 2.90 -17.56 -0.54
N THR A 105 3.07 -16.27 -0.25
CA THR A 105 1.94 -15.39 0.06
C THR A 105 1.08 -15.15 -1.18
N THR A 106 1.70 -14.93 -2.33
CA THR A 106 1.00 -14.67 -3.59
C THR A 106 0.27 -15.90 -4.14
N ASN A 107 0.69 -17.12 -3.78
CA ASN A 107 0.02 -18.37 -4.21
C ASN A 107 -1.40 -18.53 -3.68
N ARG A 108 -1.79 -17.77 -2.67
CA ARG A 108 -3.12 -17.82 -2.04
C ARG A 108 -4.07 -16.76 -2.52
N LEU A 109 -3.66 -15.97 -3.52
CA LEU A 109 -4.40 -14.84 -4.02
C LEU A 109 -4.96 -15.17 -5.40
N LEU A 110 -6.26 -15.01 -5.56
CA LEU A 110 -6.98 -15.17 -6.82
C LEU A 110 -7.28 -13.78 -7.39
N LEU A 111 -6.95 -13.58 -8.65
CA LEU A 111 -7.33 -12.40 -9.42
C LEU A 111 -8.34 -12.83 -10.46
N GLU A 112 -9.52 -12.23 -10.41
CA GLU A 112 -10.62 -12.47 -11.34
C GLU A 112 -10.89 -11.21 -12.16
N GLY A 113 -11.47 -11.38 -13.36
CA GLY A 113 -11.91 -10.26 -14.19
C GLY A 113 -10.80 -9.59 -15.01
N LEU A 114 -9.56 -10.10 -14.95
CA LEU A 114 -8.46 -9.54 -15.75
C LEU A 114 -8.35 -10.14 -17.17
N GLU A 115 -9.21 -11.05 -17.53
CA GLU A 115 -9.24 -11.71 -18.86
C GLU A 115 -9.43 -10.68 -19.99
N GLY A 116 -10.22 -9.64 -19.74
CA GLY A 116 -10.42 -8.54 -20.67
C GLY A 116 -9.17 -7.70 -20.96
N VAL A 117 -8.16 -7.76 -20.09
CA VAL A 117 -6.88 -7.05 -20.27
C VAL A 117 -5.90 -7.86 -21.13
N ARG A 118 -6.04 -9.19 -21.14
CA ARG A 118 -5.13 -10.13 -21.78
C ARG A 118 -4.81 -9.82 -23.25
N PRO A 119 -5.79 -9.48 -24.13
CA PRO A 119 -5.52 -9.18 -25.53
C PRO A 119 -4.62 -7.96 -25.75
N TYR A 120 -4.48 -7.10 -24.75
CA TYR A 120 -3.73 -5.84 -24.85
C TYR A 120 -2.32 -5.93 -24.25
N LEU A 121 -2.00 -7.02 -23.56
CA LEU A 121 -0.71 -7.19 -22.91
C LEU A 121 0.42 -7.18 -23.93
N GLY A 122 1.40 -6.30 -23.76
CA GLY A 122 2.53 -6.13 -24.65
C GLY A 122 2.19 -5.47 -26.00
N GLN A 123 0.91 -5.17 -26.28
CA GLN A 123 0.47 -4.53 -27.53
C GLN A 123 0.36 -3.01 -27.39
N ARG A 124 0.07 -2.54 -26.20
CA ARG A 124 -0.07 -1.10 -25.88
C ARG A 124 0.18 -0.86 -24.39
N GLY A 125 0.44 0.39 -24.02
CA GLY A 125 0.47 0.82 -22.63
C GLY A 125 -0.91 0.70 -21.98
N ILE A 126 -0.95 0.24 -20.73
CA ILE A 126 -2.20 0.02 -19.98
C ILE A 126 -2.15 0.82 -18.69
N ILE A 127 -3.23 1.54 -18.36
CA ILE A 127 -3.40 2.18 -17.07
C ILE A 127 -4.47 1.41 -16.29
N ILE A 128 -4.09 0.90 -15.12
CA ILE A 128 -5.00 0.29 -14.17
C ILE A 128 -5.30 1.30 -13.07
N VAL A 129 -6.56 1.67 -12.94
CA VAL A 129 -7.04 2.55 -11.88
C VAL A 129 -7.68 1.71 -10.79
N SER A 130 -7.29 1.91 -9.55
CA SER A 130 -7.76 1.17 -8.38
C SER A 130 -7.95 2.09 -7.18
N ALA A 131 -8.42 1.53 -6.07
CA ALA A 131 -8.64 2.20 -4.80
C ALA A 131 -7.87 1.51 -3.67
N HIS A 132 -7.66 2.23 -2.55
CA HIS A 132 -7.05 1.69 -1.32
C HIS A 132 -8.03 0.76 -0.57
N ALA A 133 -8.55 -0.24 -1.26
CA ALA A 133 -9.47 -1.22 -0.68
C ALA A 133 -8.73 -2.51 -0.32
N GLY A 134 -8.97 -3.02 0.89
CA GLY A 134 -8.38 -4.28 1.35
C GLY A 134 -6.84 -4.26 1.33
N PRO A 135 -6.17 -5.38 0.99
CA PRO A 135 -4.72 -5.49 0.99
C PRO A 135 -4.08 -4.92 -0.29
N TYR A 136 -4.36 -3.66 -0.60
CA TYR A 136 -3.93 -2.99 -1.84
C TYR A 136 -2.42 -3.06 -2.12
N ILE A 137 -1.57 -3.14 -1.08
CA ILE A 137 -0.12 -3.32 -1.25
C ILE A 137 0.18 -4.66 -1.93
N MET A 138 -0.65 -5.69 -1.65
CA MET A 138 -0.53 -7.00 -2.27
C MET A 138 -1.02 -7.00 -3.72
N LEU A 139 -1.85 -6.03 -4.10
CA LEU A 139 -2.43 -5.97 -5.45
C LEU A 139 -1.35 -5.89 -6.53
N GLY A 140 -0.32 -5.05 -6.34
CA GLY A 140 0.81 -4.97 -7.27
C GLY A 140 1.52 -6.31 -7.45
N LEU A 141 1.74 -7.04 -6.34
CA LEU A 141 2.38 -8.35 -6.37
C LEU A 141 1.52 -9.41 -7.08
N MET A 142 0.21 -9.38 -6.81
CA MET A 142 -0.76 -10.28 -7.46
C MET A 142 -0.81 -10.00 -8.95
N ALA A 143 -0.90 -8.73 -9.33
CA ALA A 143 -0.90 -8.29 -10.71
C ALA A 143 0.38 -8.77 -11.42
N ARG A 144 1.56 -8.55 -10.83
CA ARG A 144 2.83 -8.98 -11.41
C ARG A 144 2.90 -10.49 -11.63
N ARG A 145 2.42 -11.26 -10.65
CA ARG A 145 2.38 -12.71 -10.77
C ARG A 145 1.41 -13.18 -11.87
N TRP A 146 0.20 -12.63 -11.87
CA TRP A 146 -0.79 -12.95 -12.90
C TRP A 146 -0.25 -12.61 -14.29
N LEU A 147 0.34 -11.43 -14.46
CA LEU A 147 0.96 -10.98 -15.70
C LEU A 147 2.06 -11.94 -16.16
N GLY A 148 2.92 -12.39 -15.24
CA GLY A 148 3.95 -13.39 -15.52
C GLY A 148 3.36 -14.72 -15.99
N ALA A 149 2.27 -15.18 -15.38
CA ALA A 149 1.54 -16.38 -15.81
C ALA A 149 0.89 -16.24 -17.20
N GLN A 150 0.62 -14.99 -17.65
CA GLN A 150 0.17 -14.70 -19.02
C GLN A 150 1.33 -14.50 -20.01
N GLY A 151 2.58 -14.71 -19.60
CA GLY A 151 3.77 -14.50 -20.44
C GLY A 151 4.18 -13.03 -20.57
N PHE A 152 3.58 -12.10 -19.83
CA PHE A 152 3.93 -10.69 -19.88
C PHE A 152 5.21 -10.42 -19.08
N ALA A 153 6.29 -10.07 -19.78
CA ALA A 153 7.57 -9.69 -19.22
C ALA A 153 7.81 -8.17 -19.17
N GLY A 154 6.84 -7.38 -19.64
CA GLY A 154 6.93 -5.92 -19.69
C GLY A 154 6.98 -5.25 -18.32
N GLU A 155 7.20 -3.96 -18.32
CA GLU A 155 7.31 -3.12 -17.13
C GLU A 155 5.95 -2.99 -16.41
N LEU A 156 5.96 -3.14 -15.10
CA LEU A 156 4.84 -2.82 -14.21
C LEU A 156 5.27 -1.71 -13.26
N THR A 157 4.66 -0.55 -13.37
CA THR A 157 4.95 0.62 -12.55
C THR A 157 3.76 0.96 -11.65
N VAL A 158 3.98 1.07 -10.35
CA VAL A 158 2.98 1.46 -9.37
C VAL A 158 3.27 2.86 -8.86
N VAL A 159 2.28 3.74 -8.91
CA VAL A 159 2.37 5.08 -8.33
C VAL A 159 1.95 5.01 -6.88
N VAL A 160 2.85 5.44 -5.98
CA VAL A 160 2.60 5.39 -4.54
C VAL A 160 2.76 6.76 -3.90
N ARG A 161 1.90 7.03 -2.92
CA ARG A 161 2.08 8.14 -2.02
C ARG A 161 2.74 7.63 -0.74
N MET A 162 3.97 8.09 -0.50
CA MET A 162 4.68 7.73 0.71
C MET A 162 4.19 8.57 1.88
N PHE A 163 3.57 7.94 2.87
CA PHE A 163 3.10 8.61 4.07
C PHE A 163 4.25 9.17 4.91
N ARG A 164 4.02 10.36 5.49
CA ARG A 164 4.98 11.03 6.38
C ARG A 164 5.58 10.16 7.51
N PRO A 165 4.89 9.17 8.11
CA PRO A 165 5.51 8.28 9.11
C PRO A 165 6.66 7.43 8.56
N PHE A 166 6.72 7.21 7.24
CA PHE A 166 7.80 6.48 6.57
C PHE A 166 9.02 7.35 6.25
N ARG A 167 9.23 8.44 6.99
CA ARG A 167 10.42 9.31 6.86
C ARG A 167 11.74 8.63 7.27
N SER A 168 11.69 7.46 7.89
CA SER A 168 12.90 6.66 8.08
C SER A 168 13.33 6.12 6.73
N GLY A 169 14.52 6.50 6.29
CA GLY A 169 15.13 6.02 5.04
C GLY A 169 15.18 4.48 4.97
N ALA A 170 15.32 3.82 6.12
CA ALA A 170 15.32 2.37 6.24
C ALA A 170 13.97 1.73 5.92
N LEU A 171 12.88 2.28 6.44
CA LEU A 171 11.54 1.75 6.14
C LEU A 171 11.19 1.95 4.67
N MET A 172 11.57 3.10 4.12
CA MET A 172 11.46 3.38 2.70
C MET A 172 12.26 2.38 1.87
N ALA A 173 13.54 2.17 2.20
CA ALA A 173 14.41 1.24 1.50
C ALA A 173 13.86 -0.19 1.56
N TRP A 174 13.33 -0.62 2.72
CA TRP A 174 12.68 -1.93 2.87
C TRP A 174 11.45 -2.08 1.97
N PHE A 175 10.62 -1.04 1.92
CA PHE A 175 9.41 -1.02 1.11
C PHE A 175 9.75 -1.04 -0.39
N MET A 176 10.72 -0.23 -0.82
CA MET A 176 11.19 -0.20 -2.20
C MET A 176 11.83 -1.53 -2.61
N ASP A 177 12.66 -2.13 -1.75
CA ASP A 177 13.27 -3.44 -1.98
C ASP A 177 12.18 -4.54 -2.15
N TYR A 178 11.10 -4.46 -1.39
CA TYR A 178 9.97 -5.37 -1.51
C TYR A 178 9.35 -5.35 -2.92
N PHE A 179 9.09 -4.18 -3.49
CA PHE A 179 8.56 -4.05 -4.85
C PHE A 179 9.60 -4.43 -5.91
N THR A 180 10.83 -4.00 -5.75
CA THR A 180 11.92 -4.31 -6.68
C THR A 180 12.15 -5.82 -6.80
N ARG A 181 12.17 -6.54 -5.69
CA ARG A 181 12.24 -8.02 -5.69
C ARG A 181 11.06 -8.68 -6.40
N ALA A 182 9.92 -8.04 -6.39
CA ALA A 182 8.74 -8.50 -7.12
C ALA A 182 8.77 -8.12 -8.62
N GLY A 183 9.78 -7.41 -9.11
CA GLY A 183 9.85 -6.90 -10.48
C GLY A 183 8.81 -5.80 -10.75
N ILE A 184 8.57 -4.95 -9.75
CA ILE A 184 7.63 -3.82 -9.82
C ILE A 184 8.43 -2.54 -9.64
N ASN A 185 8.29 -1.62 -10.59
CA ASN A 185 8.82 -0.27 -10.47
C ASN A 185 7.90 0.60 -9.63
N VAL A 186 8.49 1.45 -8.81
CA VAL A 186 7.74 2.38 -7.97
C VAL A 186 8.07 3.81 -8.37
N VAL A 187 7.02 4.61 -8.51
CA VAL A 187 7.10 6.06 -8.75
C VAL A 187 6.39 6.74 -7.59
N SER A 188 7.06 7.70 -6.95
CA SER A 188 6.48 8.46 -5.85
C SER A 188 5.73 9.69 -6.37
N VAL A 189 4.54 9.97 -5.81
CA VAL A 189 3.83 11.23 -6.09
C VAL A 189 4.57 12.47 -5.60
N HIS A 190 5.63 12.29 -4.79
CA HIS A 190 6.49 13.38 -4.32
C HIS A 190 7.67 13.68 -5.27
N GLU A 191 7.84 12.88 -6.33
CA GLU A 191 8.77 13.21 -7.40
C GLU A 191 8.31 14.50 -8.13
N PRO A 192 9.24 15.27 -8.70
CA PRO A 192 8.86 16.42 -9.53
C PRO A 192 7.89 15.97 -10.64
N PRO A 193 6.79 16.70 -10.89
CA PRO A 193 5.74 16.27 -11.83
C PRO A 193 6.26 15.91 -13.23
N ARG A 194 7.27 16.65 -13.73
CA ARG A 194 7.90 16.34 -15.01
C ARG A 194 8.63 14.99 -15.00
N THR A 195 9.37 14.70 -13.93
CA THR A 195 10.10 13.43 -13.77
C THR A 195 9.11 12.27 -13.66
N MET A 196 8.10 12.40 -12.81
CA MET A 196 7.04 11.42 -12.66
C MET A 196 6.34 11.17 -14.01
N GLY A 197 5.87 12.23 -14.65
CA GLY A 197 5.19 12.14 -15.96
C GLY A 197 6.04 11.45 -17.02
N SER A 198 7.32 11.81 -17.14
CA SER A 198 8.24 11.18 -18.09
C SER A 198 8.46 9.68 -17.83
N ARG A 199 8.54 9.28 -16.54
CA ARG A 199 8.67 7.86 -16.18
C ARG A 199 7.42 7.07 -16.54
N LEU A 200 6.24 7.60 -16.22
CA LEU A 200 4.96 6.97 -16.54
C LEU A 200 4.74 6.87 -18.05
N ALA A 201 5.03 7.96 -18.79
CA ALA A 201 4.95 7.96 -20.26
C ALA A 201 5.86 6.90 -20.87
N ARG A 202 7.13 6.81 -20.43
CA ARG A 202 8.06 5.79 -20.90
C ARG A 202 7.55 4.36 -20.64
N THR A 203 6.99 4.10 -19.45
CA THR A 203 6.39 2.79 -19.17
C THR A 203 5.28 2.46 -20.18
N LEU A 204 4.39 3.43 -20.47
CA LEU A 204 3.28 3.23 -21.41
C LEU A 204 3.75 3.11 -22.86
N GLU A 205 4.71 3.92 -23.29
CA GLU A 205 5.32 3.87 -24.64
C GLU A 205 6.01 2.53 -24.89
N ASN A 206 6.56 1.90 -23.84
CA ASN A 206 7.14 0.57 -23.91
C ASN A 206 6.11 -0.57 -23.70
N ASN A 207 4.83 -0.28 -23.93
CA ASN A 207 3.73 -1.24 -23.77
C ASN A 207 3.66 -1.84 -22.34
N GLY A 208 4.13 -1.09 -21.36
CA GLY A 208 4.09 -1.45 -19.94
C GLY A 208 2.74 -1.11 -19.30
N ILE A 209 2.66 -1.37 -18.01
CA ILE A 209 1.44 -1.18 -17.20
C ILE A 209 1.73 -0.20 -16.08
N VAL A 210 0.87 0.80 -15.93
CA VAL A 210 0.88 1.76 -14.83
C VAL A 210 -0.33 1.50 -13.92
N VAL A 211 -0.11 1.39 -12.61
CA VAL A 211 -1.17 1.24 -11.61
C VAL A 211 -1.27 2.51 -10.78
N LEU A 212 -2.46 3.08 -10.71
CA LEU A 212 -2.80 4.29 -9.96
C LEU A 212 -3.83 3.97 -8.88
N LEU A 213 -3.60 4.45 -7.66
CA LEU A 213 -4.60 4.45 -6.59
C LEU A 213 -5.15 5.88 -6.48
N VAL A 214 -6.44 6.08 -6.78
CA VAL A 214 -7.03 7.41 -7.05
C VAL A 214 -8.00 7.89 -5.98
N ASP A 215 -8.18 7.16 -4.91
CA ASP A 215 -9.16 7.43 -3.85
C ASP A 215 -8.60 8.22 -2.66
N GLU A 216 -7.34 8.60 -2.69
CA GLU A 216 -6.80 9.51 -1.67
C GLU A 216 -7.20 10.96 -1.97
N PRO A 217 -7.84 11.65 -1.01
CA PRO A 217 -8.12 13.06 -1.17
C PRO A 217 -6.79 13.83 -1.28
N THR A 218 -6.67 14.66 -2.30
CA THR A 218 -5.61 15.66 -2.36
C THR A 218 -5.74 16.54 -1.14
N PRO A 219 -4.66 16.80 -0.36
CA PRO A 219 -4.73 17.83 0.66
C PRO A 219 -5.12 19.12 -0.04
N THR A 220 -6.26 19.68 0.35
CA THR A 220 -6.57 21.09 0.02
C THR A 220 -5.40 21.94 0.50
N PRO A 221 -4.87 22.82 -0.34
CA PRO A 221 -3.79 23.73 0.03
C PRO A 221 -4.12 24.59 1.23
#